data_fabbd0ee8a0dbd81470243915630f57e
#
_entry.id   fabbd0ee8a0dbd81470243915630f57e
#
_cell.length_a   1.000
_cell.length_b   1.000
_cell.length_c   1.000
_cell.angle_alpha   90.00
_cell.angle_beta   90.00
_cell.angle_gamma   90.00
#
_symmetry.space_group_name_H-M   'P 1'
#
loop_
_entity.id
_entity.type
_entity.pdbx_description
1 polymer ?
#
loop_
_entity_poly.entity_id
_entity_poly.type
_entity_poly.pdbx_seq_one_letter_code
_entity_poly.pdbx_strand_id
1 'polypeptide(L)'
;MAACRTRTRTTIRRTRTRTSALGSQTMRRTQECMSAYCTGNVFPPQRRGGGASPAAACGRKGETYSVGWSLVGFRRDSRRGQARRIEGNMRRDGYIIEEIVATDNMKASFRSVLRGTDRKRSRVGRYLLAHEDEVIAELQQRIADGSYRVGGYREMIVMEAGKRRTIQVIPLKDRIAVNAVMRVVDEHLHRRFIRTTAASIRNRGMHDLMEYIRRDIAQDPDGTRYCYTFDIRKFYESVDQQVAIAAVRRVFKDERLLKILDGFIHMMPHGLSMGLRSSQGLANLILSIYLDHELKDHLGVRYYYRYCDDGRVLAGSKAELWSVRDAVHRCVEAIGLEVKPNDRITPAEEGIDFLGYVIYPDHVRLRKRNKQTFARKMSEVESRRRRRELTASFYGMAKHADCRRLFSKLTGIDMKNFKDLGVTYTPADGKKRFKGATISIRELVNLPIVVHDFETGIKTEQGEDRCLVQIEMNGEMRKFFTNSEEMKNILQQIREMPDGFPFETTIKAEQFGKNKTKYVFT
;
A
#
# COMPACT_ATOMS: atom_id res chain seq x y z
N MET A 1 -83.97 22.81 -4.44
CA MET A 1 -83.63 21.42 -4.06
C MET A 1 -82.17 21.23 -4.24
N ALA A 2 -81.36 21.33 -3.19
CA ALA A 2 -79.92 21.24 -3.20
C ALA A 2 -79.50 19.97 -2.47
N ALA A 3 -78.78 19.08 -3.11
CA ALA A 3 -78.23 17.88 -2.52
C ALA A 3 -76.72 18.08 -2.15
N CYS A 4 -76.52 18.04 -0.84
CA CYS A 4 -75.20 18.15 -0.22
C CYS A 4 -74.46 16.82 -0.39
N ARG A 5 -73.22 16.81 -0.97
CA ARG A 5 -72.29 15.67 -1.00
C ARG A 5 -71.10 15.98 -0.10
N THR A 6 -71.07 15.38 1.05
CA THR A 6 -69.95 15.31 1.98
C THR A 6 -68.85 14.40 1.42
N ARG A 7 -67.63 14.94 1.23
CA ARG A 7 -66.43 14.18 0.94
C ARG A 7 -65.63 13.97 2.21
N THR A 8 -65.61 12.76 2.71
CA THR A 8 -64.69 12.29 3.76
C THR A 8 -63.29 12.15 3.21
N ARG A 9 -62.34 12.94 3.71
CA ARG A 9 -60.89 12.79 3.45
C ARG A 9 -60.30 11.79 4.45
N THR A 10 -59.97 10.61 3.98
CA THR A 10 -59.20 9.62 4.72
C THR A 10 -57.72 9.98 4.66
N THR A 11 -57.16 10.40 5.79
CA THR A 11 -55.72 10.72 5.94
C THR A 11 -54.97 9.43 6.17
N ILE A 12 -54.29 8.92 5.16
CA ILE A 12 -53.36 7.78 5.30
C ILE A 12 -52.03 8.34 5.85
N ARG A 13 -51.78 8.14 7.15
CA ARG A 13 -50.47 8.35 7.77
C ARG A 13 -49.53 7.26 7.26
N ARG A 14 -48.62 7.62 6.35
CA ARG A 14 -47.44 6.78 6.01
C ARG A 14 -46.45 6.87 7.16
N THR A 15 -46.34 5.82 7.93
CA THR A 15 -45.20 5.52 8.81
C THR A 15 -44.00 5.23 7.96
N ARG A 16 -43.10 6.22 7.75
CA ARG A 16 -41.78 6.03 7.16
C ARG A 16 -40.87 5.33 8.18
N THR A 17 -40.61 4.09 7.97
CA THR A 17 -39.67 3.30 8.75
C THR A 17 -38.24 3.85 8.64
N ARG A 18 -37.62 4.09 9.80
CA ARG A 18 -36.26 4.61 10.02
C ARG A 18 -35.13 3.64 9.61
N THR A 19 -35.34 2.74 8.68
CA THR A 19 -34.36 1.69 8.28
C THR A 19 -33.30 2.16 7.29
N SER A 20 -33.49 3.28 6.58
CA SER A 20 -32.53 3.76 5.57
C SER A 20 -31.30 4.49 6.12
N ALA A 21 -31.41 5.10 7.31
CA ALA A 21 -30.31 5.88 7.90
C ALA A 21 -29.22 5.00 8.55
N LEU A 22 -29.59 3.84 9.11
CA LEU A 22 -28.63 2.90 9.69
C LEU A 22 -27.76 2.19 8.63
N GLY A 23 -28.34 1.85 7.47
CA GLY A 23 -27.60 1.19 6.38
C GLY A 23 -26.52 2.08 5.76
N SER A 24 -26.76 3.39 5.66
CA SER A 24 -25.78 4.33 5.08
C SER A 24 -24.60 4.64 6.01
N GLN A 25 -24.83 4.69 7.33
CA GLN A 25 -23.75 4.86 8.31
C GLN A 25 -22.88 3.62 8.43
N THR A 26 -23.46 2.41 8.35
CA THR A 26 -22.72 1.16 8.40
C THR A 26 -21.82 0.99 7.17
N MET A 27 -22.28 1.43 5.98
CA MET A 27 -21.46 1.36 4.76
C MET A 27 -20.33 2.40 4.68
N ARG A 28 -20.51 3.60 5.26
CA ARG A 28 -19.38 4.55 5.44
C ARG A 28 -18.28 3.93 6.27
N ARG A 29 -18.65 3.26 7.35
CA ARG A 29 -17.74 2.58 8.26
C ARG A 29 -16.96 1.44 7.58
N THR A 30 -17.57 0.73 6.63
CA THR A 30 -16.93 -0.40 5.94
C THR A 30 -15.87 0.05 4.92
N GLN A 31 -16.11 1.17 4.24
CA GLN A 31 -15.18 1.71 3.25
C GLN A 31 -13.99 2.45 3.90
N GLU A 32 -14.24 3.11 5.03
CA GLU A 32 -13.20 3.65 5.92
C GLU A 32 -12.41 2.52 6.60
N CYS A 33 -13.03 1.37 6.90
CA CYS A 33 -12.34 0.18 7.38
C CYS A 33 -11.34 -0.38 6.35
N MET A 34 -11.69 -0.52 5.08
CA MET A 34 -10.75 -1.07 4.08
C MET A 34 -9.60 -0.11 3.75
N SER A 35 -9.89 1.19 3.61
CA SER A 35 -8.86 2.21 3.42
C SER A 35 -7.94 2.34 4.64
N ALA A 36 -8.49 2.14 5.83
CA ALA A 36 -7.75 2.23 7.08
C ALA A 36 -7.08 0.93 7.51
N TYR A 37 -7.50 -0.25 6.98
CA TYR A 37 -6.70 -1.47 7.06
C TYR A 37 -5.36 -1.29 6.34
N CYS A 38 -5.37 -0.64 5.19
CA CYS A 38 -4.15 -0.32 4.45
C CYS A 38 -3.32 0.83 5.07
N THR A 39 -3.93 1.72 5.89
CA THR A 39 -3.25 2.91 6.45
C THR A 39 -3.13 2.93 7.97
N GLY A 40 -3.61 1.90 8.67
CA GLY A 40 -3.61 1.83 10.13
C GLY A 40 -4.66 2.72 10.83
N ASN A 41 -5.68 3.21 10.12
CA ASN A 41 -6.63 4.22 10.61
C ASN A 41 -8.10 3.77 10.53
N VAL A 42 -8.66 3.14 11.55
CA VAL A 42 -10.12 2.92 11.66
C VAL A 42 -10.65 3.16 13.06
N PHE A 43 -11.76 3.98 13.24
CA PHE A 43 -12.87 3.67 14.12
C PHE A 43 -13.98 4.71 14.20
N PRO A 44 -15.24 4.24 14.38
CA PRO A 44 -16.40 5.06 14.68
C PRO A 44 -16.84 5.03 16.17
N PRO A 45 -17.75 5.93 16.61
CA PRO A 45 -18.11 6.18 18.00
C PRO A 45 -19.06 5.14 18.61
N GLN A 46 -19.01 5.05 19.95
CA GLN A 46 -19.78 4.15 20.81
C GLN A 46 -21.25 4.53 20.96
N ARG A 47 -22.14 3.54 21.10
CA ARG A 47 -23.37 3.63 21.88
C ARG A 47 -23.36 2.62 23.03
N ARG A 48 -23.81 3.07 24.19
CA ARG A 48 -23.92 2.35 25.45
C ARG A 48 -25.01 1.27 25.42
N GLY A 49 -24.80 0.18 26.12
CA GLY A 49 -25.79 -0.77 26.54
C GLY A 49 -25.12 -1.81 27.42
N GLY A 50 -25.47 -1.81 28.70
CA GLY A 50 -24.92 -2.71 29.70
C GLY A 50 -25.62 -4.08 29.70
N GLY A 51 -25.03 -5.04 30.36
CA GLY A 51 -25.64 -6.36 30.62
C GLY A 51 -24.61 -7.43 30.95
N ALA A 52 -24.64 -7.81 32.16
CA ALA A 52 -24.01 -8.83 32.97
C ALA A 52 -23.45 -10.12 32.33
N SER A 53 -22.39 -10.57 32.98
CA SER A 53 -21.81 -11.95 32.94
C SER A 53 -22.76 -12.98 33.57
N PRO A 54 -22.64 -14.30 33.31
CA PRO A 54 -21.91 -15.10 34.27
C PRO A 54 -20.96 -16.16 33.68
N ALA A 55 -20.02 -16.52 34.51
CA ALA A 55 -19.03 -17.56 34.34
C ALA A 55 -19.63 -18.98 34.49
N ALA A 56 -19.05 -19.94 33.77
CA ALA A 56 -19.06 -21.34 34.18
C ALA A 56 -17.76 -22.03 33.73
N ALA A 57 -17.03 -22.52 34.69
CA ALA A 57 -15.83 -23.31 34.56
C ALA A 57 -16.19 -24.76 34.16
N CYS A 58 -15.39 -25.37 33.30
CA CYS A 58 -15.20 -26.82 33.32
C CYS A 58 -13.79 -27.16 32.81
N GLY A 59 -12.98 -27.70 33.72
CA GLY A 59 -11.65 -28.18 33.43
C GLY A 59 -11.67 -29.57 32.81
N ARG A 60 -10.74 -29.83 31.90
CA ARG A 60 -10.18 -31.17 31.69
C ARG A 60 -8.69 -31.08 31.36
N LYS A 61 -7.98 -32.04 31.97
CA LYS A 61 -6.53 -32.20 32.01
C LYS A 61 -5.93 -32.42 30.61
N GLY A 62 -4.72 -31.85 30.46
CA GLY A 62 -3.89 -31.99 29.29
C GLY A 62 -3.22 -33.35 29.15
N GLU A 63 -3.01 -33.73 27.94
CA GLU A 63 -1.93 -34.65 27.55
C GLU A 63 -1.04 -33.87 26.56
N THR A 64 0.22 -33.72 26.98
CA THR A 64 1.27 -33.11 26.16
C THR A 64 1.78 -34.14 25.17
N TYR A 65 1.37 -34.03 23.93
CA TYR A 65 2.08 -34.69 22.84
C TYR A 65 3.21 -33.79 22.35
N SER A 66 4.42 -34.17 22.70
CA SER A 66 5.63 -33.63 22.08
C SER A 66 5.77 -34.24 20.69
N VAL A 67 5.32 -33.52 19.69
CA VAL A 67 5.61 -33.86 18.29
C VAL A 67 6.99 -33.33 17.96
N GLY A 68 7.97 -34.23 18.03
CA GLY A 68 9.30 -33.99 17.52
C GLY A 68 9.23 -33.81 16.00
N TRP A 69 9.37 -32.60 15.53
CA TRP A 69 9.52 -32.31 14.12
C TRP A 69 10.96 -32.63 13.69
N SER A 70 11.17 -33.88 13.27
CA SER A 70 12.34 -34.20 12.44
C SER A 70 12.11 -33.57 11.08
N LEU A 71 13.08 -32.83 10.61
CA LEU A 71 13.22 -32.33 9.23
C LEU A 71 12.88 -33.46 8.25
N VAL A 72 11.72 -33.36 7.60
CA VAL A 72 11.37 -34.25 6.50
C VAL A 72 12.30 -33.94 5.34
N GLY A 73 13.38 -34.70 5.27
CA GLY A 73 14.25 -34.75 4.11
C GLY A 73 13.49 -35.37 2.95
N PHE A 74 13.24 -34.59 1.91
CA PHE A 74 12.78 -35.10 0.62
C PHE A 74 13.84 -36.06 0.06
N ARG A 75 13.57 -37.37 0.10
CA ARG A 75 14.32 -38.34 -0.68
C ARG A 75 13.94 -38.18 -2.15
N ARG A 76 14.82 -37.60 -2.93
CA ARG A 76 14.83 -37.78 -4.38
C ARG A 76 15.48 -39.13 -4.72
N ASP A 77 14.82 -39.84 -5.60
CA ASP A 77 15.35 -41.04 -6.23
C ASP A 77 16.61 -40.69 -7.05
N SER A 78 17.56 -41.63 -7.01
CA SER A 78 18.94 -41.49 -7.40
C SER A 78 19.15 -41.18 -8.89
N ARG A 79 19.75 -40.02 -9.19
CA ARG A 79 20.91 -39.89 -10.10
C ARG A 79 21.60 -38.53 -9.91
N ARG A 80 22.80 -38.59 -9.32
CA ARG A 80 23.90 -37.63 -9.28
C ARG A 80 23.55 -36.11 -9.36
N GLY A 81 23.59 -35.46 -8.23
CA GLY A 81 23.69 -34.01 -8.09
C GLY A 81 23.69 -33.68 -6.61
N GLN A 82 24.85 -33.36 -6.04
CA GLN A 82 24.96 -32.89 -4.65
C GLN A 82 24.03 -31.70 -4.45
N ALA A 83 22.91 -31.93 -3.81
CA ALA A 83 22.09 -30.86 -3.26
C ALA A 83 22.93 -30.15 -2.19
N ARG A 84 23.56 -29.03 -2.52
CA ARG A 84 24.07 -28.09 -1.53
C ARG A 84 22.88 -27.70 -0.68
N ARG A 85 22.90 -28.09 0.57
CA ARG A 85 22.08 -27.53 1.65
C ARG A 85 22.31 -26.02 1.64
N ILE A 86 21.40 -25.28 1.02
CA ILE A 86 21.30 -23.84 1.19
C ILE A 86 20.47 -23.63 2.46
N GLU A 87 21.02 -23.98 3.59
CA GLU A 87 20.81 -23.23 4.82
C GLU A 87 21.57 -21.92 4.60
N GLY A 88 21.03 -21.05 3.76
CA GLY A 88 21.46 -19.66 3.69
C GLY A 88 21.21 -19.09 5.08
N ASN A 89 22.30 -18.94 5.85
CA ASN A 89 22.30 -18.36 7.18
C ASN A 89 21.87 -16.92 7.04
N MET A 90 20.54 -16.69 6.91
CA MET A 90 19.94 -15.38 6.76
C MET A 90 20.27 -14.62 8.04
N ARG A 91 21.14 -13.62 7.94
CA ARG A 91 21.57 -12.79 9.08
C ARG A 91 20.33 -12.23 9.76
N ARG A 92 20.10 -12.67 11.00
CA ARG A 92 18.97 -12.19 11.81
C ARG A 92 19.26 -10.79 12.33
N ASP A 93 18.24 -9.94 12.28
CA ASP A 93 18.32 -8.56 12.75
C ASP A 93 18.25 -8.49 14.28
N GLY A 94 19.05 -7.61 14.89
CA GLY A 94 19.09 -7.36 16.33
C GLY A 94 19.19 -5.88 16.65
N TYR A 95 19.12 -5.52 17.91
CA TYR A 95 19.17 -4.13 18.41
C TYR A 95 18.02 -3.24 17.91
N ILE A 96 16.86 -3.84 17.64
CA ILE A 96 15.70 -3.15 17.04
C ILE A 96 14.87 -2.44 18.11
N ILE A 97 14.92 -2.92 19.36
CA ILE A 97 14.19 -2.32 20.48
C ILE A 97 14.60 -0.86 20.68
N GLU A 98 15.88 -0.55 20.55
CA GLU A 98 16.41 0.80 20.70
C GLU A 98 15.82 1.77 19.67
N GLU A 99 15.63 1.32 18.42
CA GLU A 99 14.96 2.10 17.39
C GLU A 99 13.45 2.26 17.65
N ILE A 100 12.82 1.21 18.18
CA ILE A 100 11.38 1.24 18.51
C ILE A 100 11.10 2.25 19.63
N VAL A 101 11.91 2.25 20.68
CA VAL A 101 11.72 3.14 21.85
C VAL A 101 12.26 4.55 21.63
N ALA A 102 12.92 4.82 20.53
CA ALA A 102 13.38 6.15 20.20
C ALA A 102 12.23 7.17 20.27
N THR A 103 12.47 8.29 20.95
CA THR A 103 11.46 9.33 21.21
C THR A 103 10.74 9.79 19.96
N ASP A 104 11.47 9.97 18.86
CA ASP A 104 10.89 10.39 17.57
C ASP A 104 9.92 9.34 17.00
N ASN A 105 10.27 8.04 17.11
CA ASN A 105 9.39 6.98 16.68
C ASN A 105 8.12 6.90 17.54
N MET A 106 8.26 7.02 18.86
CA MET A 106 7.13 7.00 19.79
C MET A 106 6.19 8.19 19.57
N LYS A 107 6.74 9.41 19.46
CA LYS A 107 5.95 10.61 19.15
C LYS A 107 5.31 10.54 17.77
N ALA A 108 5.99 10.02 16.77
CA ALA A 108 5.41 9.81 15.43
C ALA A 108 4.27 8.78 15.46
N SER A 109 4.42 7.71 16.25
CA SER A 109 3.36 6.72 16.45
C SER A 109 2.14 7.32 17.17
N PHE A 110 2.36 8.06 18.24
CA PHE A 110 1.33 8.76 19.00
C PHE A 110 0.51 9.69 18.09
N ARG A 111 1.18 10.57 17.34
CA ARG A 111 0.54 11.49 16.38
C ARG A 111 -0.21 10.75 15.28
N SER A 112 0.34 9.64 14.77
CA SER A 112 -0.29 8.83 13.73
C SER A 112 -1.58 8.18 14.22
N VAL A 113 -1.59 7.58 15.41
CA VAL A 113 -2.76 6.90 15.98
C VAL A 113 -3.86 7.89 16.35
N LEU A 114 -3.52 9.06 16.88
CA LEU A 114 -4.47 10.10 17.21
C LEU A 114 -4.81 11.02 16.02
N ARG A 115 -4.33 10.73 14.83
CA ARG A 115 -4.68 11.48 13.63
C ARG A 115 -6.18 11.32 13.34
N GLY A 116 -6.88 12.43 13.22
CA GLY A 116 -8.32 12.45 12.94
C GLY A 116 -9.15 12.99 14.11
N THR A 117 -10.21 13.72 13.75
CA THR A 117 -11.00 14.54 14.67
C THR A 117 -11.72 13.70 15.74
N ASP A 118 -12.30 12.57 15.35
CA ASP A 118 -13.11 11.76 16.26
C ASP A 118 -12.30 11.13 17.39
N ARG A 119 -11.07 10.67 17.08
CA ARG A 119 -10.17 10.08 18.08
C ARG A 119 -9.69 11.14 19.08
N LYS A 120 -9.26 12.30 18.58
CA LYS A 120 -8.84 13.43 19.44
C LYS A 120 -9.94 13.92 20.35
N ARG A 121 -11.19 13.96 19.87
CA ARG A 121 -12.37 14.42 20.63
C ARG A 121 -12.92 13.38 21.60
N SER A 122 -12.56 12.11 21.46
CA SER A 122 -12.98 11.07 22.41
C SER A 122 -12.43 11.35 23.81
N ARG A 123 -13.11 10.87 24.87
CA ARG A 123 -12.63 11.00 26.25
C ARG A 123 -11.21 10.45 26.41
N VAL A 124 -10.98 9.25 25.86
CA VAL A 124 -9.66 8.61 25.92
C VAL A 124 -8.62 9.40 25.10
N GLY A 125 -8.98 9.89 23.92
CA GLY A 125 -8.05 10.67 23.10
C GLY A 125 -7.64 11.99 23.75
N ARG A 126 -8.58 12.69 24.42
CA ARG A 126 -8.27 13.91 25.18
C ARG A 126 -7.36 13.63 26.36
N TYR A 127 -7.61 12.53 27.09
CA TYR A 127 -6.73 12.10 28.18
C TYR A 127 -5.31 11.82 27.68
N LEU A 128 -5.17 11.02 26.62
CA LEU A 128 -3.88 10.70 26.03
C LEU A 128 -3.12 11.96 25.56
N LEU A 129 -3.81 12.92 24.97
CA LEU A 129 -3.21 14.19 24.55
C LEU A 129 -2.74 15.06 25.72
N ALA A 130 -3.46 15.04 26.84
CA ALA A 130 -3.07 15.78 28.05
C ALA A 130 -1.88 15.15 28.79
N HIS A 131 -1.63 13.85 28.59
CA HIS A 131 -0.59 13.07 29.28
C HIS A 131 0.36 12.41 28.25
N GLU A 132 0.67 13.11 27.13
CA GLU A 132 1.45 12.53 26.02
C GLU A 132 2.80 11.98 26.48
N ASP A 133 3.57 12.80 27.22
CA ASP A 133 4.94 12.42 27.62
C ASP A 133 4.93 11.28 28.65
N GLU A 134 4.01 11.28 29.62
CA GLU A 134 3.85 10.20 30.59
C GLU A 134 3.49 8.87 29.93
N VAL A 135 2.52 8.89 29.01
CA VAL A 135 2.07 7.72 28.25
C VAL A 135 3.20 7.19 27.35
N ILE A 136 3.96 8.06 26.73
CA ILE A 136 5.12 7.68 25.91
C ILE A 136 6.17 7.04 26.79
N ALA A 137 6.54 7.64 27.92
CA ALA A 137 7.56 7.11 28.84
C ALA A 137 7.18 5.72 29.38
N GLU A 138 5.92 5.52 29.79
CA GLU A 138 5.42 4.21 30.24
C GLU A 138 5.52 3.16 29.13
N LEU A 139 5.10 3.51 27.90
CA LEU A 139 5.17 2.58 26.77
C LEU A 139 6.61 2.27 26.37
N GLN A 140 7.50 3.27 26.38
CA GLN A 140 8.93 3.09 26.12
C GLN A 140 9.54 2.08 27.11
N GLN A 141 9.29 2.25 28.40
CA GLN A 141 9.83 1.34 29.43
C GLN A 141 9.36 -0.10 29.20
N ARG A 142 8.05 -0.32 29.02
CA ARG A 142 7.47 -1.66 28.81
C ARG A 142 7.90 -2.31 27.50
N ILE A 143 8.21 -1.54 26.49
CA ILE A 143 8.76 -2.04 25.23
C ILE A 143 10.26 -2.34 25.40
N ALA A 144 11.01 -1.46 26.07
CA ALA A 144 12.44 -1.62 26.28
C ALA A 144 12.81 -2.89 27.06
N ASP A 145 12.01 -3.25 28.06
CA ASP A 145 12.20 -4.46 28.86
C ASP A 145 11.54 -5.73 28.26
N GLY A 146 10.78 -5.58 27.16
CA GLY A 146 10.07 -6.68 26.52
C GLY A 146 8.81 -7.17 27.26
N SER A 147 8.36 -6.44 28.30
CA SER A 147 7.19 -6.80 29.10
C SER A 147 5.86 -6.34 28.48
N TYR A 148 5.92 -5.52 27.41
CA TYR A 148 4.72 -5.00 26.80
C TYR A 148 3.79 -6.12 26.28
N ARG A 149 2.53 -6.05 26.67
CA ARG A 149 1.44 -6.91 26.19
C ARG A 149 0.21 -6.04 25.89
N VAL A 150 -0.57 -6.43 24.88
CA VAL A 150 -1.86 -5.79 24.58
C VAL A 150 -2.82 -6.05 25.74
N GLY A 151 -3.43 -5.00 26.29
CA GLY A 151 -4.29 -5.07 27.48
C GLY A 151 -5.68 -5.68 27.24
N GLY A 152 -5.94 -6.18 26.03
CA GLY A 152 -7.20 -6.81 25.63
C GLY A 152 -7.81 -6.19 24.39
N TYR A 153 -8.92 -6.76 23.92
CA TYR A 153 -9.66 -6.29 22.76
C TYR A 153 -11.17 -6.43 22.94
N ARG A 154 -11.91 -5.72 22.14
CA ARG A 154 -13.34 -5.95 21.94
C ARG A 154 -13.60 -6.38 20.50
N GLU A 155 -14.60 -7.20 20.30
CA GLU A 155 -15.01 -7.60 18.96
C GLU A 155 -15.97 -6.59 18.35
N MET A 156 -15.82 -6.36 17.06
CA MET A 156 -16.73 -5.55 16.26
C MET A 156 -17.04 -6.27 14.95
N ILE A 157 -18.32 -6.40 14.65
CA ILE A 157 -18.77 -6.99 13.39
C ILE A 157 -18.83 -5.91 12.32
N VAL A 158 -18.18 -6.16 11.21
CA VAL A 158 -18.25 -5.32 10.01
C VAL A 158 -18.77 -6.11 8.82
N MET A 159 -19.60 -5.44 8.01
CA MET A 159 -20.08 -6.01 6.76
C MET A 159 -19.17 -5.57 5.61
N GLU A 160 -18.42 -6.52 5.06
CA GLU A 160 -17.51 -6.29 3.95
C GLU A 160 -17.95 -7.07 2.73
N ALA A 161 -18.26 -6.37 1.65
CA ALA A 161 -18.67 -6.98 0.39
C ALA A 161 -19.84 -8.00 0.53
N GLY A 162 -20.75 -7.79 1.50
CA GLY A 162 -21.86 -8.70 1.81
C GLY A 162 -21.47 -9.85 2.76
N LYS A 163 -20.23 -9.96 3.19
CA LYS A 163 -19.76 -10.94 4.17
C LYS A 163 -19.63 -10.28 5.55
N ARG A 164 -20.06 -11.02 6.57
CA ARG A 164 -19.87 -10.65 7.98
C ARG A 164 -18.45 -11.02 8.40
N ARG A 165 -17.71 -10.03 8.94
CA ARG A 165 -16.37 -10.24 9.49
C ARG A 165 -16.33 -9.73 10.92
N THR A 166 -15.69 -10.48 11.80
CA THR A 166 -15.39 -10.06 13.18
C THR A 166 -13.97 -9.50 13.22
N ILE A 167 -13.84 -8.25 13.64
CA ILE A 167 -12.53 -7.61 13.82
C ILE A 167 -12.29 -7.30 15.29
N GLN A 168 -11.07 -7.46 15.74
CA GLN A 168 -10.64 -7.16 17.10
C GLN A 168 -10.18 -5.71 17.21
N VAL A 169 -10.72 -4.99 18.16
CA VAL A 169 -10.48 -3.58 18.39
C VAL A 169 -9.76 -3.40 19.70
N ILE A 170 -8.47 -3.06 19.66
CA ILE A 170 -7.66 -2.78 20.84
C ILE A 170 -7.81 -1.32 21.30
N PRO A 171 -7.53 -0.99 22.59
CA PRO A 171 -7.51 0.37 23.13
C PRO A 171 -6.58 1.32 22.36
N LEU A 172 -6.83 2.63 22.41
CA LEU A 172 -5.99 3.62 21.71
C LEU A 172 -4.55 3.63 22.19
N LYS A 173 -4.30 3.43 23.49
CA LYS A 173 -2.95 3.33 24.08
C LYS A 173 -2.20 2.15 23.47
N ASP A 174 -2.84 0.97 23.42
CA ASP A 174 -2.24 -0.21 22.81
C ASP A 174 -1.97 -0.04 21.30
N ARG A 175 -2.81 0.72 20.59
CA ARG A 175 -2.54 1.06 19.18
C ARG A 175 -1.28 1.89 19.02
N ILE A 176 -0.99 2.79 19.97
CA ILE A 176 0.26 3.58 19.93
C ILE A 176 1.46 2.65 20.06
N ALA A 177 1.45 1.74 21.01
CA ALA A 177 2.53 0.77 21.19
C ALA A 177 2.71 -0.16 20.00
N VAL A 178 1.62 -0.82 19.55
CA VAL A 178 1.66 -1.70 18.36
C VAL A 178 2.12 -0.93 17.11
N ASN A 179 1.69 0.32 16.96
CA ASN A 179 2.13 1.16 15.85
C ASN A 179 3.63 1.49 15.95
N ALA A 180 4.14 1.82 17.16
CA ALA A 180 5.56 2.11 17.36
C ALA A 180 6.44 0.90 17.02
N VAL A 181 6.06 -0.29 17.50
CA VAL A 181 6.75 -1.54 17.19
C VAL A 181 6.72 -1.81 15.69
N MET A 182 5.55 -1.77 15.07
CA MET A 182 5.41 -2.15 13.67
C MET A 182 5.95 -1.10 12.67
N ARG A 183 6.15 0.15 13.08
CA ARG A 183 6.83 1.14 12.22
C ARG A 183 8.27 0.74 11.92
N VAL A 184 8.95 0.18 12.88
CA VAL A 184 10.34 -0.28 12.73
C VAL A 184 10.37 -1.70 12.17
N VAL A 185 9.61 -2.62 12.76
CA VAL A 185 9.55 -4.03 12.34
C VAL A 185 9.18 -4.16 10.85
N ASP A 186 8.20 -3.39 10.35
CA ASP A 186 7.79 -3.44 8.94
C ASP A 186 8.95 -3.12 7.99
N GLU A 187 9.87 -2.22 8.34
CA GLU A 187 11.03 -1.89 7.49
C GLU A 187 11.98 -3.07 7.34
N HIS A 188 12.17 -3.85 8.41
CA HIS A 188 12.95 -5.09 8.38
C HIS A 188 12.24 -6.21 7.61
N LEU A 189 10.93 -6.35 7.78
CA LEU A 189 10.12 -7.32 7.03
C LEU A 189 10.09 -7.02 5.53
N HIS A 190 9.93 -5.75 5.15
CA HIS A 190 9.81 -5.35 3.74
C HIS A 190 11.04 -5.69 2.90
N ARG A 191 12.23 -5.76 3.52
CA ARG A 191 13.47 -6.20 2.84
C ARG A 191 13.48 -7.69 2.50
N ARG A 192 12.61 -8.48 3.15
CA ARG A 192 12.48 -9.94 2.97
C ARG A 192 11.42 -10.32 1.95
N PHE A 193 10.57 -9.38 1.55
CA PHE A 193 9.48 -9.65 0.62
C PHE A 193 9.92 -9.48 -0.82
N ILE A 194 9.53 -10.42 -1.68
CA ILE A 194 9.72 -10.27 -3.13
C ILE A 194 9.06 -8.99 -3.63
N ARG A 195 9.56 -8.43 -4.74
CA ARG A 195 9.06 -7.13 -5.25
C ARG A 195 7.58 -7.14 -5.61
N THR A 196 7.09 -8.26 -6.09
CA THR A 196 5.71 -8.45 -6.56
C THR A 196 4.73 -8.90 -5.48
N THR A 197 5.12 -8.85 -4.19
CA THR A 197 4.21 -8.90 -3.04
C THR A 197 3.77 -7.50 -2.69
N ALA A 198 2.46 -7.31 -2.56
CA ALA A 198 1.83 -6.04 -2.21
C ALA A 198 0.81 -6.21 -1.07
N ALA A 199 0.22 -5.12 -0.64
CA ALA A 199 -0.66 -4.91 0.49
C ALA A 199 0.06 -4.65 1.81
N SER A 200 -0.30 -3.52 2.44
CA SER A 200 0.28 -3.06 3.71
C SER A 200 1.80 -2.88 3.69
N ILE A 201 2.38 -2.79 2.52
CA ILE A 201 3.78 -2.51 2.26
C ILE A 201 3.89 -1.10 1.69
N ARG A 202 4.80 -0.30 2.24
CA ARG A 202 5.01 1.08 1.79
C ARG A 202 5.38 1.08 0.29
N ASN A 203 4.70 1.93 -0.49
CA ASN A 203 4.87 2.07 -1.94
C ASN A 203 4.58 0.81 -2.78
N ARG A 204 3.94 -0.22 -2.20
CA ARG A 204 3.53 -1.44 -2.91
C ARG A 204 2.03 -1.66 -2.71
N GLY A 205 1.23 -0.85 -3.39
CA GLY A 205 -0.23 -0.94 -3.37
C GLY A 205 -0.80 -1.72 -4.54
N MET A 206 -2.14 -1.82 -4.59
CA MET A 206 -2.84 -2.53 -5.67
C MET A 206 -2.53 -1.97 -7.07
N HIS A 207 -2.37 -0.67 -7.21
CA HIS A 207 -2.11 -0.04 -8.51
C HIS A 207 -0.66 -0.25 -8.97
N ASP A 208 0.29 -0.22 -8.03
CA ASP A 208 1.69 -0.58 -8.31
C ASP A 208 1.79 -2.04 -8.80
N LEU A 209 1.12 -2.98 -8.12
CA LEU A 209 1.12 -4.38 -8.52
C LEU A 209 0.42 -4.61 -9.88
N MET A 210 -0.68 -3.92 -10.13
CA MET A 210 -1.39 -3.98 -11.40
C MET A 210 -0.50 -3.49 -12.57
N GLU A 211 0.29 -2.46 -12.34
CA GLU A 211 1.20 -1.91 -13.34
C GLU A 211 2.34 -2.88 -13.67
N TYR A 212 2.83 -3.63 -12.68
CA TYR A 212 3.77 -4.75 -12.94
C TYR A 212 3.15 -5.81 -13.84
N ILE A 213 1.93 -6.26 -13.55
CA ILE A 213 1.24 -7.26 -14.39
C ILE A 213 1.07 -6.75 -15.82
N ARG A 214 0.60 -5.53 -16.00
CA ARG A 214 0.41 -4.93 -17.32
C ARG A 214 1.69 -4.83 -18.12
N ARG A 215 2.76 -4.37 -17.47
CA ARG A 215 4.07 -4.26 -18.09
C ARG A 215 4.59 -5.64 -18.52
N ASP A 216 4.49 -6.64 -17.65
CA ASP A 216 5.03 -7.97 -17.91
C ASP A 216 4.24 -8.67 -19.02
N ILE A 217 2.90 -8.49 -19.10
CA ILE A 217 2.08 -8.98 -20.22
C ILE A 217 2.47 -8.29 -21.53
N ALA A 218 2.73 -6.98 -21.51
CA ALA A 218 3.09 -6.24 -22.70
C ALA A 218 4.51 -6.58 -23.20
N GLN A 219 5.44 -6.89 -22.29
CA GLN A 219 6.83 -7.23 -22.63
C GLN A 219 7.02 -8.68 -23.07
N ASP A 220 6.20 -9.60 -22.57
CA ASP A 220 6.29 -11.03 -22.87
C ASP A 220 4.90 -11.65 -23.06
N PRO A 221 4.20 -11.35 -24.16
CA PRO A 221 2.87 -11.89 -24.42
C PRO A 221 2.83 -13.41 -24.48
N ASP A 222 3.87 -14.03 -25.04
CA ASP A 222 3.96 -15.48 -25.16
C ASP A 222 4.21 -16.18 -23.82
N GLY A 223 5.04 -15.62 -22.97
CA GLY A 223 5.31 -16.13 -21.62
C GLY A 223 4.20 -15.84 -20.62
N THR A 224 3.16 -15.09 -20.99
CA THR A 224 2.07 -14.68 -20.10
C THR A 224 0.67 -15.07 -20.61
N ARG A 225 0.59 -16.06 -21.52
CA ARG A 225 -0.67 -16.52 -22.15
C ARG A 225 -1.72 -17.04 -21.20
N TYR A 226 -1.31 -17.65 -20.10
CA TYR A 226 -2.19 -18.28 -19.12
C TYR A 226 -1.96 -17.71 -17.73
N CYS A 227 -3.03 -17.68 -16.93
CA CYS A 227 -3.02 -17.21 -15.55
C CYS A 227 -3.54 -18.27 -14.61
N TYR A 228 -2.73 -18.67 -13.63
CA TYR A 228 -3.17 -19.43 -12.46
C TYR A 228 -3.61 -18.45 -11.38
N THR A 229 -4.82 -18.63 -10.89
CA THR A 229 -5.46 -17.83 -9.84
C THR A 229 -5.68 -18.69 -8.62
N PHE A 230 -5.20 -18.25 -7.45
CA PHE A 230 -5.45 -18.90 -6.17
C PHE A 230 -5.70 -17.90 -5.04
N ASP A 231 -6.33 -18.35 -3.97
CA ASP A 231 -6.64 -17.58 -2.76
C ASP A 231 -6.61 -18.57 -1.57
N ILE A 232 -6.04 -18.18 -0.45
CA ILE A 232 -5.91 -19.03 0.74
C ILE A 232 -7.21 -18.93 1.56
N ARG A 233 -7.72 -20.09 1.97
CA ARG A 233 -8.98 -20.17 2.71
C ARG A 233 -8.81 -19.65 4.12
N LYS A 234 -9.67 -18.68 4.53
CA LYS A 234 -9.72 -18.13 5.89
C LYS A 234 -8.34 -17.80 6.48
N PHE A 235 -7.45 -17.24 5.68
CA PHE A 235 -6.02 -17.12 5.96
C PHE A 235 -5.72 -16.69 7.40
N TYR A 236 -6.17 -15.51 7.84
CA TYR A 236 -5.88 -15.00 9.19
C TYR A 236 -6.40 -15.89 10.31
N GLU A 237 -7.56 -16.52 10.13
CA GLU A 237 -8.18 -17.39 11.12
C GLU A 237 -7.49 -18.75 11.22
N SER A 238 -6.83 -19.19 10.12
CA SER A 238 -6.27 -20.54 9.97
C SER A 238 -4.75 -20.58 10.19
N VAL A 239 -4.07 -19.43 10.32
CA VAL A 239 -2.61 -19.40 10.57
C VAL A 239 -2.29 -20.12 11.87
N ASP A 240 -1.39 -21.11 11.82
CA ASP A 240 -0.80 -21.70 13.00
C ASP A 240 0.14 -20.67 13.66
N GLN A 241 -0.11 -20.37 14.92
CA GLN A 241 0.66 -19.42 15.71
C GLN A 241 2.11 -19.86 15.87
N GLN A 242 2.40 -21.17 15.92
CA GLN A 242 3.77 -21.69 15.99
C GLN A 242 4.54 -21.44 14.68
N VAL A 243 3.86 -21.56 13.53
CA VAL A 243 4.43 -21.18 12.23
C VAL A 243 4.75 -19.69 12.19
N ALA A 244 3.87 -18.85 12.74
CA ALA A 244 4.10 -17.41 12.84
C ALA A 244 5.31 -17.08 13.72
N ILE A 245 5.45 -17.72 14.90
CA ILE A 245 6.59 -17.56 15.80
C ILE A 245 7.88 -18.03 15.12
N ALA A 246 7.86 -19.19 14.48
CA ALA A 246 9.01 -19.70 13.75
C ALA A 246 9.45 -18.72 12.63
N ALA A 247 8.50 -18.12 11.91
CA ALA A 247 8.79 -17.12 10.89
C ALA A 247 9.47 -15.87 11.46
N VAL A 248 8.97 -15.33 12.60
CA VAL A 248 9.59 -14.15 13.25
C VAL A 248 11.00 -14.46 13.75
N ARG A 249 11.22 -15.65 14.33
CA ARG A 249 12.54 -16.09 14.82
C ARG A 249 13.57 -16.29 13.70
N ARG A 250 13.14 -16.49 12.45
CA ARG A 250 14.05 -16.49 11.29
C ARG A 250 14.58 -15.11 10.95
N VAL A 251 13.84 -14.04 11.30
CA VAL A 251 14.20 -12.65 10.96
C VAL A 251 14.88 -11.95 12.13
N PHE A 252 14.38 -12.12 13.35
CA PHE A 252 14.81 -11.37 14.53
C PHE A 252 15.53 -12.27 15.53
N LYS A 253 16.51 -11.70 16.25
CA LYS A 253 17.25 -12.35 17.33
C LYS A 253 17.11 -11.66 18.70
N ASP A 254 16.53 -10.46 18.77
CA ASP A 254 16.30 -9.73 20.02
C ASP A 254 15.14 -10.39 20.78
N GLU A 255 15.44 -11.05 21.89
CA GLU A 255 14.45 -11.80 22.69
C GLU A 255 13.36 -10.89 23.30
N ARG A 256 13.66 -9.60 23.55
CA ARG A 256 12.67 -8.62 24.03
C ARG A 256 11.62 -8.37 22.94
N LEU A 257 12.07 -8.15 21.70
CA LEU A 257 11.19 -8.00 20.54
C LEU A 257 10.38 -9.28 20.28
N LEU A 258 11.04 -10.43 20.31
CA LEU A 258 10.37 -11.72 20.09
C LEU A 258 9.26 -11.96 21.11
N LYS A 259 9.47 -11.63 22.40
CA LYS A 259 8.42 -11.70 23.43
C LYS A 259 7.22 -10.77 23.14
N ILE A 260 7.48 -9.56 22.61
CA ILE A 260 6.41 -8.61 22.24
C ILE A 260 5.63 -9.13 21.04
N LEU A 261 6.33 -9.61 19.99
CA LEU A 261 5.68 -10.16 18.80
C LEU A 261 4.90 -11.43 19.09
N ASP A 262 5.41 -12.27 19.97
CA ASP A 262 4.71 -13.44 20.50
C ASP A 262 3.38 -13.03 21.18
N GLY A 263 3.40 -11.99 22.01
CA GLY A 263 2.19 -11.43 22.61
C GLY A 263 1.19 -10.86 21.58
N PHE A 264 1.66 -10.39 20.42
CA PHE A 264 0.78 -9.97 19.34
C PHE A 264 0.16 -11.17 18.60
N ILE A 265 0.92 -12.24 18.40
CA ILE A 265 0.46 -13.48 17.77
C ILE A 265 -0.59 -14.15 18.66
N HIS A 266 -0.30 -14.30 19.96
CA HIS A 266 -1.18 -14.94 20.94
C HIS A 266 -2.29 -14.03 21.49
N MET A 267 -2.50 -12.84 20.92
CA MET A 267 -3.65 -12.00 21.30
C MET A 267 -4.99 -12.71 21.07
N MET A 268 -5.05 -13.59 20.06
CA MET A 268 -6.18 -14.45 19.79
C MET A 268 -5.90 -15.88 20.26
N PRO A 269 -6.93 -16.66 20.64
CA PRO A 269 -6.75 -18.08 20.99
C PRO A 269 -6.28 -18.92 19.79
N HIS A 270 -6.62 -18.51 18.56
CA HIS A 270 -6.24 -19.17 17.30
C HIS A 270 -6.03 -18.14 16.21
N GLY A 271 -5.16 -18.45 15.26
CA GLY A 271 -4.89 -17.61 14.10
C GLY A 271 -4.28 -16.26 14.45
N LEU A 272 -4.43 -15.31 13.55
CA LEU A 272 -4.00 -13.91 13.69
C LEU A 272 -5.21 -12.99 13.73
N SER A 273 -5.14 -11.93 14.53
CA SER A 273 -6.20 -10.94 14.62
C SER A 273 -6.38 -10.15 13.32
N MET A 274 -7.58 -10.07 12.80
CA MET A 274 -7.90 -9.19 11.65
C MET A 274 -7.90 -7.70 12.00
N GLY A 275 -7.86 -7.34 13.30
CA GLY A 275 -7.89 -5.95 13.77
C GLY A 275 -6.54 -5.39 14.22
N LEU A 276 -5.53 -6.22 14.33
CA LEU A 276 -4.21 -5.81 14.80
C LEU A 276 -3.30 -5.47 13.60
N ARG A 277 -2.59 -4.35 13.71
CA ARG A 277 -1.68 -3.90 12.63
C ARG A 277 -0.57 -4.91 12.32
N SER A 278 -0.05 -5.60 13.34
CA SER A 278 1.02 -6.59 13.17
C SER A 278 0.61 -7.78 12.30
N SER A 279 -0.67 -8.15 12.30
CA SER A 279 -1.14 -9.36 11.61
C SER A 279 -0.86 -9.34 10.11
N GLN A 280 -0.94 -8.18 9.46
CA GLN A 280 -0.67 -8.07 8.01
C GLN A 280 0.82 -8.26 7.68
N GLY A 281 1.71 -7.65 8.48
CA GLY A 281 3.16 -7.83 8.32
C GLY A 281 3.58 -9.28 8.57
N LEU A 282 3.04 -9.89 9.65
CA LEU A 282 3.30 -11.29 10.00
C LEU A 282 2.75 -12.27 8.94
N ALA A 283 1.54 -12.04 8.47
CA ALA A 283 0.91 -12.82 7.41
C ALA A 283 1.73 -12.77 6.11
N ASN A 284 2.18 -11.59 5.71
CA ASN A 284 3.07 -11.45 4.56
C ASN A 284 4.41 -12.14 4.78
N LEU A 285 4.97 -12.10 6.01
CA LEU A 285 6.22 -12.78 6.33
C LEU A 285 6.10 -14.31 6.21
N ILE A 286 5.02 -14.88 6.73
CA ILE A 286 4.75 -16.33 6.63
C ILE A 286 4.73 -16.74 5.17
N LEU A 287 3.90 -16.10 4.34
CA LEU A 287 3.82 -16.44 2.93
C LEU A 287 5.12 -16.12 2.16
N SER A 288 5.86 -15.09 2.55
CA SER A 288 7.16 -14.80 1.96
C SER A 288 8.13 -15.97 2.17
N ILE A 289 8.23 -16.47 3.40
CA ILE A 289 9.18 -17.54 3.76
C ILE A 289 8.78 -18.90 3.16
N TYR A 290 7.50 -19.24 3.22
CA TYR A 290 7.04 -20.60 2.92
C TYR A 290 6.44 -20.76 1.51
N LEU A 291 6.15 -19.66 0.80
CA LEU A 291 5.56 -19.68 -0.53
C LEU A 291 6.32 -18.81 -1.53
N ASP A 292 6.51 -17.50 -1.25
CA ASP A 292 7.03 -16.57 -2.26
C ASP A 292 8.44 -16.93 -2.73
N HIS A 293 9.35 -17.19 -1.77
CA HIS A 293 10.73 -17.56 -2.08
C HIS A 293 10.84 -18.96 -2.69
N GLU A 294 9.98 -19.90 -2.31
CA GLU A 294 9.91 -21.20 -2.96
C GLU A 294 9.56 -21.05 -4.45
N LEU A 295 8.54 -20.28 -4.77
CA LEU A 295 8.12 -20.05 -6.14
C LEU A 295 9.16 -19.25 -6.95
N LYS A 296 9.71 -18.17 -6.37
CA LYS A 296 10.60 -17.25 -7.08
C LYS A 296 12.04 -17.75 -7.18
N ASP A 297 12.60 -18.19 -6.06
CA ASP A 297 14.04 -18.43 -5.95
C ASP A 297 14.40 -19.90 -6.19
N HIS A 298 13.52 -20.85 -5.81
CA HIS A 298 13.77 -22.27 -5.98
C HIS A 298 13.16 -22.82 -7.28
N LEU A 299 11.91 -22.48 -7.59
CA LEU A 299 11.22 -22.95 -8.79
C LEU A 299 11.39 -22.01 -10.00
N GLY A 300 11.96 -20.83 -9.81
CA GLY A 300 12.26 -19.88 -10.89
C GLY A 300 11.01 -19.30 -11.56
N VAL A 301 9.86 -19.27 -10.87
CA VAL A 301 8.61 -18.74 -11.42
C VAL A 301 8.77 -17.26 -11.75
N ARG A 302 8.80 -16.95 -13.06
CA ARG A 302 9.11 -15.60 -13.54
C ARG A 302 8.01 -14.59 -13.21
N TYR A 303 6.76 -14.91 -13.46
CA TYR A 303 5.61 -14.01 -13.35
C TYR A 303 4.69 -14.42 -12.20
N TYR A 304 5.03 -14.03 -10.98
CA TYR A 304 4.27 -14.29 -9.75
C TYR A 304 3.96 -13.00 -9.03
N TYR A 305 2.70 -12.80 -8.66
CA TYR A 305 2.16 -11.61 -8.01
C TYR A 305 1.26 -12.02 -6.85
N ARG A 306 1.42 -11.39 -5.70
CA ARG A 306 0.61 -11.66 -4.52
C ARG A 306 0.12 -10.38 -3.84
N TYR A 307 -1.16 -10.38 -3.51
CA TYR A 307 -1.78 -9.32 -2.71
C TYR A 307 -2.45 -9.95 -1.48
N CYS A 308 -1.83 -9.86 -0.30
CA CYS A 308 -2.20 -10.64 0.89
C CYS A 308 -2.20 -12.16 0.61
N ASP A 309 -3.39 -12.77 0.66
CA ASP A 309 -3.69 -14.18 0.43
C ASP A 309 -4.08 -14.52 -1.01
N ASP A 310 -4.24 -13.51 -1.87
CA ASP A 310 -4.71 -13.64 -3.27
C ASP A 310 -3.52 -13.61 -4.23
N GLY A 311 -3.25 -14.72 -4.93
CA GLY A 311 -2.08 -14.90 -5.81
C GLY A 311 -2.45 -15.06 -7.28
N ARG A 312 -1.52 -14.61 -8.15
CA ARG A 312 -1.57 -14.78 -9.61
C ARG A 312 -0.21 -15.23 -10.11
N VAL A 313 -0.22 -16.25 -10.96
CA VAL A 313 0.98 -16.70 -11.67
C VAL A 313 0.67 -16.71 -13.17
N LEU A 314 1.56 -16.12 -13.97
CA LEU A 314 1.43 -16.16 -15.42
C LEU A 314 2.53 -17.06 -16.00
N ALA A 315 2.17 -17.79 -17.06
CA ALA A 315 3.11 -18.61 -17.82
C ALA A 315 2.64 -18.80 -19.27
N GLY A 316 3.58 -19.24 -20.13
CA GLY A 316 3.30 -19.50 -21.55
C GLY A 316 2.47 -20.77 -21.79
N SER A 317 2.45 -21.70 -20.83
CA SER A 317 1.75 -22.98 -20.98
C SER A 317 0.92 -23.35 -19.74
N LYS A 318 -0.18 -24.09 -19.97
CA LYS A 318 -0.99 -24.66 -18.88
C LYS A 318 -0.21 -25.74 -18.11
N ALA A 319 0.65 -26.50 -18.77
CA ALA A 319 1.44 -27.56 -18.14
C ALA A 319 2.36 -27.01 -17.05
N GLU A 320 3.04 -25.88 -17.35
CA GLU A 320 3.86 -25.15 -16.38
C GLU A 320 3.03 -24.70 -15.18
N LEU A 321 1.87 -24.12 -15.43
CA LEU A 321 0.99 -23.63 -14.35
C LEU A 321 0.40 -24.77 -13.51
N TRP A 322 0.17 -25.97 -14.06
CA TRP A 322 -0.21 -27.14 -13.27
C TRP A 322 0.88 -27.55 -12.29
N SER A 323 2.14 -27.56 -12.73
CA SER A 323 3.29 -27.83 -11.85
C SER A 323 3.43 -26.77 -10.75
N VAL A 324 3.23 -25.49 -11.10
CA VAL A 324 3.23 -24.38 -10.11
C VAL A 324 2.08 -24.50 -9.14
N ARG A 325 0.86 -24.85 -9.62
CA ARG A 325 -0.30 -25.10 -8.78
C ARG A 325 -0.02 -26.16 -7.71
N ASP A 326 0.53 -27.30 -8.13
CA ASP A 326 0.88 -28.39 -7.20
C ASP A 326 1.93 -27.94 -6.19
N ALA A 327 2.88 -27.10 -6.59
CA ALA A 327 3.85 -26.51 -5.68
C ALA A 327 3.18 -25.55 -4.67
N VAL A 328 2.28 -24.68 -5.11
CA VAL A 328 1.51 -23.77 -4.23
C VAL A 328 0.72 -24.58 -3.21
N HIS A 329 0.00 -25.64 -3.63
CA HIS A 329 -0.75 -26.49 -2.72
C HIS A 329 0.17 -27.14 -1.68
N ARG A 330 1.30 -27.75 -2.10
CA ARG A 330 2.26 -28.34 -1.16
C ARG A 330 2.82 -27.33 -0.16
N CYS A 331 3.19 -26.12 -0.61
CA CYS A 331 3.73 -25.09 0.27
C CYS A 331 2.70 -24.61 1.29
N VAL A 332 1.47 -24.42 0.88
CA VAL A 332 0.37 -23.93 1.72
C VAL A 332 -0.05 -25.01 2.73
N GLU A 333 -0.18 -26.27 2.30
CA GLU A 333 -0.48 -27.42 3.15
C GLU A 333 0.60 -27.72 4.18
N ALA A 334 1.88 -27.54 3.82
CA ALA A 334 3.02 -27.73 4.73
C ALA A 334 3.01 -26.80 5.96
N ILE A 335 2.27 -25.71 5.91
CA ILE A 335 2.09 -24.75 7.03
C ILE A 335 0.66 -24.81 7.61
N GLY A 336 -0.09 -25.89 7.32
CA GLY A 336 -1.43 -26.11 7.87
C GLY A 336 -2.52 -25.23 7.25
N LEU A 337 -2.27 -24.61 6.10
CA LEU A 337 -3.24 -23.78 5.38
C LEU A 337 -3.84 -24.54 4.18
N GLU A 338 -4.91 -24.01 3.60
CA GLU A 338 -5.64 -24.60 2.50
C GLU A 338 -5.87 -23.57 1.39
N VAL A 339 -5.59 -23.93 0.15
CA VAL A 339 -6.00 -23.17 -1.03
C VAL A 339 -7.50 -23.36 -1.26
N LYS A 340 -8.22 -22.28 -1.61
CA LYS A 340 -9.65 -22.39 -1.92
C LYS A 340 -9.89 -23.33 -3.11
N PRO A 341 -10.97 -24.15 -3.09
CA PRO A 341 -11.21 -25.15 -4.14
C PRO A 341 -11.57 -24.57 -5.51
N ASN A 342 -11.73 -23.26 -5.62
CA ASN A 342 -12.02 -22.54 -6.87
C ASN A 342 -10.77 -21.94 -7.52
N ASP A 343 -9.59 -22.41 -7.16
CA ASP A 343 -8.36 -22.09 -7.86
C ASP A 343 -8.43 -22.62 -9.31
N ARG A 344 -7.89 -21.86 -10.26
CA ARG A 344 -8.06 -22.17 -11.68
C ARG A 344 -6.97 -21.59 -12.55
N ILE A 345 -6.81 -22.25 -13.71
CA ILE A 345 -5.95 -21.77 -14.80
C ILE A 345 -6.85 -21.34 -15.96
N THR A 346 -6.72 -20.07 -16.37
CA THR A 346 -7.49 -19.47 -17.47
C THR A 346 -6.55 -18.81 -18.47
N PRO A 347 -6.96 -18.68 -19.76
CA PRO A 347 -6.24 -17.82 -20.70
C PRO A 347 -6.21 -16.37 -20.21
N ALA A 348 -5.08 -15.68 -20.33
CA ALA A 348 -4.94 -14.27 -19.94
C ALA A 348 -5.81 -13.33 -20.81
N GLU A 349 -6.09 -13.72 -22.04
CA GLU A 349 -6.98 -13.02 -22.98
C GLU A 349 -8.43 -12.93 -22.51
N GLU A 350 -8.91 -13.87 -21.69
CA GLU A 350 -10.23 -13.81 -21.04
C GLU A 350 -10.31 -12.72 -19.96
N GLY A 351 -9.15 -12.17 -19.57
CA GLY A 351 -9.00 -11.14 -18.55
C GLY A 351 -8.69 -11.70 -17.16
N ILE A 352 -7.66 -11.15 -16.54
CA ILE A 352 -7.19 -11.51 -15.20
C ILE A 352 -7.99 -10.71 -14.16
N ASP A 353 -8.90 -11.39 -13.44
CA ASP A 353 -9.70 -10.77 -12.38
C ASP A 353 -8.87 -10.62 -11.09
N PHE A 354 -8.29 -9.44 -10.86
CA PHE A 354 -7.41 -9.17 -9.72
C PHE A 354 -7.55 -7.72 -9.21
N LEU A 355 -7.39 -7.49 -7.93
CA LEU A 355 -7.34 -6.15 -7.30
C LEU A 355 -8.58 -5.26 -7.55
N GLY A 356 -9.72 -5.86 -7.86
CA GLY A 356 -10.94 -5.11 -8.20
C GLY A 356 -11.05 -4.67 -9.65
N TYR A 357 -10.12 -5.13 -10.48
CA TYR A 357 -10.06 -4.93 -11.93
C TYR A 357 -10.13 -6.26 -12.67
N VAL A 358 -10.36 -6.17 -13.98
CA VAL A 358 -10.12 -7.25 -14.94
C VAL A 358 -9.07 -6.71 -15.90
N ILE A 359 -7.89 -7.31 -15.86
CA ILE A 359 -6.71 -6.89 -16.62
C ILE A 359 -6.66 -7.74 -17.89
N TYR A 360 -6.74 -7.09 -19.04
CA TYR A 360 -6.56 -7.68 -20.35
C TYR A 360 -5.20 -7.30 -20.93
N PRO A 361 -4.69 -7.99 -21.95
CA PRO A 361 -3.42 -7.64 -22.58
C PRO A 361 -3.35 -6.20 -23.09
N ASP A 362 -4.46 -5.68 -23.64
CA ASP A 362 -4.57 -4.37 -24.31
C ASP A 362 -5.25 -3.30 -23.45
N HIS A 363 -6.05 -3.67 -22.45
CA HIS A 363 -6.82 -2.73 -21.65
C HIS A 363 -7.14 -3.23 -20.24
N VAL A 364 -7.65 -2.33 -19.38
CA VAL A 364 -8.08 -2.65 -18.01
C VAL A 364 -9.53 -2.25 -17.80
N ARG A 365 -10.35 -3.13 -17.25
CA ARG A 365 -11.73 -2.84 -16.87
C ARG A 365 -11.91 -2.90 -15.36
N LEU A 366 -12.77 -2.06 -14.82
CA LEU A 366 -13.26 -2.24 -13.45
C LEU A 366 -14.12 -3.51 -13.35
N ARG A 367 -13.94 -4.27 -12.26
CA ARG A 367 -14.76 -5.46 -11.94
C ARG A 367 -16.25 -5.09 -11.97
N LYS A 368 -17.09 -5.94 -12.58
CA LYS A 368 -18.55 -5.71 -12.75
C LYS A 368 -19.22 -5.30 -11.43
N ARG A 369 -18.92 -6.00 -10.34
CA ARG A 369 -19.46 -5.71 -9.00
C ARG A 369 -19.16 -4.27 -8.54
N ASN A 370 -17.94 -3.77 -8.76
CA ASN A 370 -17.55 -2.42 -8.35
C ASN A 370 -18.35 -1.36 -9.13
N LYS A 371 -18.52 -1.56 -10.44
CA LYS A 371 -19.35 -0.69 -11.30
C LYS A 371 -20.79 -0.65 -10.84
N GLN A 372 -21.41 -1.82 -10.62
CA GLN A 372 -22.81 -1.93 -10.19
C GLN A 372 -23.03 -1.34 -8.80
N THR A 373 -22.12 -1.60 -7.85
CA THR A 373 -22.22 -1.04 -6.49
C THR A 373 -22.12 0.48 -6.51
N PHE A 374 -21.24 1.04 -7.33
CA PHE A 374 -21.14 2.50 -7.49
C PHE A 374 -22.40 3.08 -8.15
N ALA A 375 -22.87 2.50 -9.26
CA ALA A 375 -24.09 2.95 -9.96
C ALA A 375 -25.29 2.98 -9.01
N ARG A 376 -25.52 1.90 -8.24
CA ARG A 376 -26.59 1.85 -7.23
C ARG A 376 -26.45 2.94 -6.17
N LYS A 377 -25.25 3.13 -5.61
CA LYS A 377 -25.02 4.19 -4.61
C LYS A 377 -25.25 5.59 -5.17
N MET A 378 -24.93 5.81 -6.44
CA MET A 378 -25.14 7.10 -7.10
C MET A 378 -26.62 7.39 -7.38
N SER A 379 -27.46 6.36 -7.66
CA SER A 379 -28.90 6.53 -7.86
C SER A 379 -29.65 6.77 -6.54
N GLU A 380 -29.14 6.25 -5.42
CA GLU A 380 -29.77 6.37 -4.09
C GLU A 380 -29.33 7.63 -3.32
N VAL A 381 -28.24 8.30 -3.72
CA VAL A 381 -27.68 9.40 -2.96
C VAL A 381 -28.35 10.74 -3.27
N GLU A 382 -28.98 11.35 -2.26
CA GLU A 382 -29.63 12.67 -2.35
C GLU A 382 -28.65 13.80 -1.97
N SER A 383 -27.79 13.57 -0.97
CA SER A 383 -26.86 14.59 -0.46
C SER A 383 -25.76 14.95 -1.46
N ARG A 384 -25.67 16.25 -1.83
CA ARG A 384 -24.60 16.78 -2.70
C ARG A 384 -23.19 16.49 -2.15
N ARG A 385 -23.01 16.61 -0.83
CA ARG A 385 -21.73 16.30 -0.18
C ARG A 385 -21.38 14.82 -0.36
N ARG A 386 -22.35 13.94 -0.09
CA ARG A 386 -22.14 12.49 -0.22
C ARG A 386 -21.91 12.06 -1.66
N ARG A 387 -22.58 12.69 -2.61
CA ARG A 387 -22.36 12.47 -4.04
C ARG A 387 -20.91 12.80 -4.43
N ARG A 388 -20.38 13.96 -3.98
CA ARG A 388 -18.95 14.32 -4.22
C ARG A 388 -17.99 13.31 -3.61
N GLU A 389 -18.22 12.87 -2.36
CA GLU A 389 -17.38 11.87 -1.69
C GLU A 389 -17.38 10.52 -2.44
N LEU A 390 -18.54 10.05 -2.91
CA LEU A 390 -18.66 8.83 -3.71
C LEU A 390 -17.95 8.96 -5.05
N THR A 391 -18.14 10.09 -5.73
CA THR A 391 -17.48 10.37 -7.01
C THR A 391 -15.96 10.40 -6.86
N ALA A 392 -15.42 11.10 -5.86
CA ALA A 392 -13.99 11.16 -5.59
C ALA A 392 -13.40 9.79 -5.26
N SER A 393 -14.10 8.99 -4.46
CA SER A 393 -13.69 7.61 -4.14
C SER A 393 -13.68 6.71 -5.37
N PHE A 394 -14.68 6.82 -6.24
CA PHE A 394 -14.76 6.02 -7.47
C PHE A 394 -13.73 6.48 -8.50
N TYR A 395 -13.47 7.77 -8.60
CA TYR A 395 -12.42 8.32 -9.46
C TYR A 395 -11.04 7.73 -9.14
N GLY A 396 -10.75 7.53 -7.87
CA GLY A 396 -9.50 6.90 -7.43
C GLY A 396 -9.25 5.52 -8.04
N MET A 397 -10.32 4.76 -8.35
CA MET A 397 -10.24 3.49 -9.07
C MET A 397 -10.37 3.68 -10.60
N ALA A 398 -11.30 4.54 -11.02
CA ALA A 398 -11.66 4.73 -12.42
C ALA A 398 -10.49 5.25 -13.27
N LYS A 399 -9.62 6.08 -12.72
CA LYS A 399 -8.45 6.62 -13.40
C LYS A 399 -7.40 5.58 -13.81
N HIS A 400 -7.45 4.37 -13.23
CA HIS A 400 -6.56 3.26 -13.53
C HIS A 400 -7.19 2.20 -14.44
N ALA A 401 -8.36 2.51 -15.04
CA ALA A 401 -9.09 1.60 -15.92
C ALA A 401 -9.69 2.34 -17.11
N ASP A 402 -9.95 1.61 -18.19
CA ASP A 402 -10.58 2.15 -19.41
C ASP A 402 -12.10 2.30 -19.23
N CYS A 403 -12.49 3.23 -18.37
CA CYS A 403 -13.89 3.42 -18.00
C CYS A 403 -14.35 4.89 -18.03
N ARG A 404 -13.70 5.75 -18.84
CA ARG A 404 -14.03 7.17 -18.96
C ARG A 404 -15.50 7.40 -19.29
N ARG A 405 -16.02 6.74 -20.34
CA ARG A 405 -17.44 6.85 -20.75
C ARG A 405 -18.39 6.42 -19.64
N LEU A 406 -18.06 5.34 -18.91
CA LEU A 406 -18.86 4.89 -17.78
C LEU A 406 -18.85 5.91 -16.65
N PHE A 407 -17.67 6.47 -16.32
CA PHE A 407 -17.52 7.47 -15.27
C PHE A 407 -18.34 8.72 -15.59
N SER A 408 -18.20 9.27 -16.81
CA SER A 408 -18.97 10.42 -17.26
C SER A 408 -20.48 10.16 -17.21
N LYS A 409 -20.94 9.00 -17.71
CA LYS A 409 -22.37 8.60 -17.67
C LYS A 409 -22.93 8.54 -16.23
N LEU A 410 -22.17 8.01 -15.27
CA LEU A 410 -22.65 7.81 -13.89
C LEU A 410 -22.53 9.05 -13.00
N THR A 411 -21.62 9.97 -13.31
CA THR A 411 -21.33 11.12 -12.45
C THR A 411 -21.75 12.45 -13.06
N GLY A 412 -21.95 12.51 -14.37
CA GLY A 412 -22.13 13.74 -15.14
C GLY A 412 -20.83 14.55 -15.31
N ILE A 413 -19.67 13.97 -14.95
CA ILE A 413 -18.37 14.65 -15.00
C ILE A 413 -17.55 14.01 -16.12
N ASP A 414 -17.08 14.81 -17.07
CA ASP A 414 -16.18 14.34 -18.12
C ASP A 414 -14.74 14.22 -17.59
N MET A 415 -14.13 13.07 -17.78
CA MET A 415 -12.73 12.81 -17.45
C MET A 415 -11.84 13.25 -18.61
N LYS A 416 -11.45 14.51 -18.61
CA LYS A 416 -10.42 14.99 -19.54
C LYS A 416 -9.02 14.66 -19.01
N ASN A 417 -8.11 14.25 -19.89
CA ASN A 417 -6.71 14.20 -19.52
C ASN A 417 -6.19 15.63 -19.35
N PHE A 418 -5.29 15.85 -18.42
CA PHE A 418 -4.64 17.14 -18.27
C PHE A 418 -3.93 17.59 -19.56
N LYS A 419 -3.34 16.64 -20.31
CA LYS A 419 -2.72 16.88 -21.61
C LYS A 419 -3.72 17.40 -22.67
N ASP A 420 -4.96 16.90 -22.63
CA ASP A 420 -6.01 17.26 -23.59
C ASP A 420 -6.60 18.66 -23.31
N LEU A 421 -6.33 19.22 -22.13
CA LEU A 421 -6.80 20.56 -21.75
C LEU A 421 -5.93 21.68 -22.31
N GLY A 422 -4.72 21.37 -22.80
CA GLY A 422 -3.77 22.38 -23.29
C GLY A 422 -3.34 23.40 -22.22
N VAL A 423 -3.62 23.11 -20.93
CA VAL A 423 -3.31 24.02 -19.83
C VAL A 423 -1.88 23.76 -19.36
N THR A 424 -1.03 24.76 -19.48
CA THR A 424 0.29 24.81 -18.89
C THR A 424 0.25 25.67 -17.64
N TYR A 425 0.99 25.25 -16.61
CA TYR A 425 1.13 26.08 -15.42
C TYR A 425 2.00 27.28 -15.74
N THR A 426 1.40 28.46 -15.68
CA THR A 426 2.16 29.71 -15.69
C THR A 426 2.28 30.20 -14.25
N PRO A 427 3.48 30.28 -13.69
CA PRO A 427 3.68 30.84 -12.36
C PRO A 427 3.16 32.27 -12.26
N ALA A 428 2.60 32.65 -11.12
CA ALA A 428 2.08 34.00 -10.90
C ALA A 428 3.17 35.10 -11.01
N ASP A 429 4.43 34.71 -10.83
CA ASP A 429 5.61 35.55 -10.98
C ASP A 429 6.11 35.64 -12.44
N GLY A 430 5.41 35.03 -13.39
CA GLY A 430 5.78 34.97 -14.81
C GLY A 430 7.03 34.17 -15.13
N LYS A 431 7.69 33.56 -14.13
CA LYS A 431 8.96 32.86 -14.32
C LYS A 431 8.76 31.40 -14.72
N LYS A 432 9.62 30.92 -15.62
CA LYS A 432 9.63 29.52 -16.05
C LYS A 432 10.09 28.58 -14.94
N ARG A 433 9.46 27.42 -14.81
CA ARG A 433 9.86 26.36 -13.87
C ARG A 433 10.43 25.19 -14.64
N PHE A 434 11.76 25.10 -14.69
CA PHE A 434 12.45 24.04 -15.40
C PHE A 434 12.42 22.72 -14.66
N LYS A 435 12.27 21.61 -15.41
CA LYS A 435 12.26 20.24 -14.89
C LYS A 435 13.68 19.70 -14.70
N GLY A 436 13.80 18.66 -13.90
CA GLY A 436 15.05 17.94 -13.69
C GLY A 436 15.84 18.42 -12.46
N ALA A 437 16.78 17.58 -12.03
CA ALA A 437 17.68 17.88 -10.92
C ALA A 437 18.69 18.98 -11.30
N THR A 438 19.10 19.79 -10.33
CA THR A 438 20.16 20.77 -10.52
C THR A 438 21.52 20.06 -10.51
N ILE A 439 22.33 20.34 -11.50
CA ILE A 439 23.71 19.86 -11.65
C ILE A 439 24.69 21.04 -11.59
N SER A 440 25.88 20.80 -11.07
CA SER A 440 26.92 21.83 -11.05
C SER A 440 27.48 22.06 -12.46
N ILE A 441 27.68 23.31 -12.86
CA ILE A 441 28.30 23.64 -14.15
C ILE A 441 29.70 23.01 -14.32
N ARG A 442 30.40 22.74 -13.20
CA ARG A 442 31.70 22.06 -13.20
C ARG A 442 31.62 20.61 -13.69
N GLU A 443 30.51 19.97 -13.44
CA GLU A 443 30.25 18.57 -13.85
C GLU A 443 29.86 18.46 -15.33
N LEU A 444 29.55 19.60 -15.98
CA LEU A 444 29.18 19.68 -17.40
C LEU A 444 30.35 20.00 -18.32
N VAL A 445 31.53 20.26 -17.79
CA VAL A 445 32.72 20.63 -18.59
C VAL A 445 33.12 19.50 -19.52
N ASN A 446 33.25 19.82 -20.81
CA ASN A 446 33.61 18.89 -21.89
C ASN A 446 32.59 17.76 -22.13
N LEU A 447 31.37 17.87 -21.63
CA LEU A 447 30.28 16.94 -21.94
C LEU A 447 29.33 17.54 -22.96
N PRO A 448 28.84 16.75 -23.96
CA PRO A 448 27.82 17.21 -24.88
C PRO A 448 26.48 17.39 -24.14
N ILE A 449 25.84 18.53 -24.32
CA ILE A 449 24.55 18.88 -23.74
C ILE A 449 23.65 19.51 -24.80
N VAL A 450 22.35 19.30 -24.69
CA VAL A 450 21.34 20.00 -25.49
C VAL A 450 20.70 21.07 -24.62
N VAL A 451 20.80 22.32 -25.00
CA VAL A 451 20.19 23.45 -24.28
C VAL A 451 18.78 23.67 -24.81
N HIS A 452 17.78 23.59 -23.94
CA HIS A 452 16.37 23.70 -24.31
C HIS A 452 15.77 25.10 -24.08
N ASP A 453 16.16 25.76 -22.97
CA ASP A 453 15.64 27.07 -22.60
C ASP A 453 16.42 27.67 -21.42
N PHE A 454 16.22 28.94 -21.12
CA PHE A 454 16.83 29.60 -19.96
C PHE A 454 15.93 30.68 -19.35
N GLU A 455 16.23 31.04 -18.13
CA GLU A 455 15.59 32.11 -17.36
C GLU A 455 16.65 32.96 -16.64
N THR A 456 16.58 34.28 -16.74
CA THR A 456 17.48 35.22 -16.06
C THR A 456 16.80 35.88 -14.86
N GLY A 457 17.54 36.60 -14.03
CA GLY A 457 16.97 37.31 -12.88
C GLY A 457 16.56 36.41 -11.71
N ILE A 458 17.16 35.23 -11.60
CA ILE A 458 16.87 34.30 -10.49
C ILE A 458 17.66 34.68 -9.27
N LYS A 459 16.97 35.06 -8.19
CA LYS A 459 17.59 35.34 -6.88
C LYS A 459 17.86 34.04 -6.14
N THR A 460 19.08 33.81 -5.73
CA THR A 460 19.54 32.68 -4.92
C THR A 460 20.50 33.15 -3.84
N GLU A 461 20.84 32.30 -2.88
CA GLU A 461 21.87 32.58 -1.87
C GLU A 461 23.26 32.93 -2.46
N GLN A 462 23.52 32.54 -3.72
CA GLN A 462 24.78 32.73 -4.42
C GLN A 462 24.76 33.90 -5.42
N GLY A 463 23.73 34.73 -5.44
CA GLY A 463 23.60 35.91 -6.29
C GLY A 463 22.15 36.28 -6.60
N GLU A 464 21.94 37.57 -6.88
CA GLU A 464 20.59 38.13 -7.11
C GLU A 464 20.11 38.04 -8.57
N ASP A 465 21.03 37.94 -9.53
CA ASP A 465 20.74 37.86 -10.97
C ASP A 465 21.42 36.66 -11.62
N ARG A 466 21.00 35.46 -11.21
CA ARG A 466 21.52 34.22 -11.80
C ARG A 466 20.70 33.82 -13.01
N CYS A 467 21.36 33.20 -13.98
CA CYS A 467 20.73 32.55 -15.11
C CYS A 467 20.55 31.04 -14.80
N LEU A 468 19.35 30.54 -14.92
CA LEU A 468 19.00 29.10 -14.84
C LEU A 468 18.83 28.59 -16.26
N VAL A 469 19.60 27.58 -16.62
CA VAL A 469 19.59 26.96 -17.95
C VAL A 469 19.04 25.55 -17.87
N GLN A 470 18.08 25.22 -18.73
CA GLN A 470 17.55 23.87 -18.88
C GLN A 470 18.29 23.12 -19.99
N ILE A 471 18.78 21.94 -19.64
CA ILE A 471 19.55 21.09 -20.54
C ILE A 471 19.00 19.68 -20.54
N GLU A 472 19.32 18.95 -21.61
CA GLU A 472 19.21 17.49 -21.68
C GLU A 472 20.62 16.90 -21.79
N MET A 473 20.89 15.86 -21.04
CA MET A 473 22.13 15.12 -21.04
C MET A 473 21.81 13.62 -20.87
N ASN A 474 22.30 12.78 -21.77
CA ASN A 474 22.04 11.33 -21.77
C ASN A 474 20.55 10.97 -21.72
N GLY A 475 19.68 11.73 -22.39
CA GLY A 475 18.24 11.53 -22.41
C GLY A 475 17.49 11.98 -21.15
N GLU A 476 18.18 12.59 -20.17
CA GLU A 476 17.59 13.13 -18.95
C GLU A 476 17.60 14.65 -18.92
N MET A 477 16.44 15.24 -18.56
CA MET A 477 16.34 16.67 -18.33
C MET A 477 17.04 17.07 -17.03
N ARG A 478 17.96 18.05 -17.12
CA ARG A 478 18.73 18.64 -16.02
C ARG A 478 18.66 20.16 -16.09
N LYS A 479 19.17 20.83 -15.09
CA LYS A 479 19.30 22.29 -15.08
C LYS A 479 20.53 22.73 -14.29
N PHE A 480 21.16 23.82 -14.69
CA PHE A 480 22.28 24.40 -13.97
C PHE A 480 22.15 25.93 -13.84
N PHE A 481 22.82 26.47 -12.85
CA PHE A 481 22.89 27.92 -12.66
C PHE A 481 24.24 28.47 -13.13
N THR A 482 24.20 29.60 -13.84
CA THR A 482 25.41 30.35 -14.20
C THR A 482 25.26 31.83 -13.86
N ASN A 483 26.41 32.46 -13.53
CA ASN A 483 26.54 33.90 -13.38
C ASN A 483 27.38 34.52 -14.51
N SER A 484 27.75 33.69 -15.51
CA SER A 484 28.56 34.17 -16.65
C SER A 484 27.74 35.12 -17.53
N GLU A 485 28.14 36.37 -17.58
CA GLU A 485 27.50 37.37 -18.45
C GLU A 485 27.62 37.01 -19.92
N GLU A 486 28.72 36.39 -20.32
CA GLU A 486 28.89 35.90 -21.69
C GLU A 486 27.91 34.80 -22.04
N MET A 487 27.72 33.80 -21.16
CA MET A 487 26.70 32.75 -21.41
C MET A 487 25.30 33.35 -21.45
N LYS A 488 24.98 34.32 -20.61
CA LYS A 488 23.68 35.00 -20.63
C LYS A 488 23.45 35.72 -21.97
N ASN A 489 24.46 36.47 -22.44
CA ASN A 489 24.40 37.22 -23.71
C ASN A 489 24.25 36.26 -24.91
N ILE A 490 25.01 35.17 -24.95
CA ILE A 490 24.90 34.16 -26.00
C ILE A 490 23.49 33.54 -26.01
N LEU A 491 22.97 33.12 -24.86
CA LEU A 491 21.63 32.55 -24.75
C LEU A 491 20.55 33.56 -25.18
N GLN A 492 20.74 34.86 -24.91
CA GLN A 492 19.81 35.91 -25.27
C GLN A 492 19.80 36.16 -26.78
N GLN A 493 20.98 36.15 -27.41
CA GLN A 493 21.09 36.23 -28.87
C GLN A 493 20.46 35.01 -29.57
N ILE A 494 20.68 33.78 -29.04
CA ILE A 494 20.08 32.57 -29.60
C ILE A 494 18.53 32.61 -29.45
N ARG A 495 18.00 33.20 -28.39
CA ARG A 495 16.54 33.36 -28.21
C ARG A 495 15.90 34.25 -29.27
N GLU A 496 16.64 35.22 -29.82
CA GLU A 496 16.17 36.10 -30.89
C GLU A 496 16.22 35.45 -32.29
N MET A 497 16.90 34.29 -32.39
CA MET A 497 16.98 33.56 -33.67
C MET A 497 15.72 32.71 -33.90
N PRO A 498 15.16 32.68 -35.14
CA PRO A 498 14.17 31.69 -35.50
C PRO A 498 14.78 30.27 -35.26
N ASP A 499 14.07 29.41 -34.54
CA ASP A 499 14.52 28.04 -34.20
C ASP A 499 15.84 27.96 -33.42
N GLY A 500 16.18 28.98 -32.60
CA GLY A 500 17.41 29.02 -31.79
C GLY A 500 17.48 27.94 -30.69
N PHE A 501 16.36 27.45 -30.22
CA PHE A 501 16.28 26.36 -29.23
C PHE A 501 15.44 25.19 -29.75
N PRO A 502 15.80 23.92 -29.42
CA PRO A 502 17.00 23.49 -28.66
C PRO A 502 18.26 23.49 -29.53
N PHE A 503 19.43 23.67 -28.92
CA PHE A 503 20.72 23.56 -29.60
C PHE A 503 21.72 22.69 -28.81
N GLU A 504 22.61 22.00 -29.53
CA GLU A 504 23.65 21.18 -28.93
C GLU A 504 24.96 21.98 -28.74
N THR A 505 25.62 21.78 -27.61
CA THR A 505 26.87 22.47 -27.30
C THR A 505 27.69 21.69 -26.25
N THR A 506 28.92 22.16 -26.01
CA THR A 506 29.73 21.75 -24.85
C THR A 506 30.09 22.97 -24.01
N ILE A 507 30.45 22.76 -22.74
CA ILE A 507 30.92 23.82 -21.85
C ILE A 507 32.42 23.63 -21.64
N LYS A 508 33.22 24.69 -21.89
CA LYS A 508 34.64 24.73 -21.55
C LYS A 508 34.87 25.60 -20.34
N ALA A 509 35.86 25.19 -19.54
CA ALA A 509 36.37 25.96 -18.44
C ALA A 509 37.67 26.69 -18.86
N GLU A 510 37.67 28.02 -18.86
CA GLU A 510 38.81 28.85 -19.20
C GLU A 510 39.30 29.55 -17.94
N GLN A 511 40.60 29.50 -17.72
CA GLN A 511 41.22 30.27 -16.62
C GLN A 511 41.50 31.70 -17.06
N PHE A 512 41.09 32.66 -16.25
CA PHE A 512 41.46 34.08 -16.46
C PHE A 512 41.90 34.73 -15.13
N GLY A 513 42.98 35.47 -15.20
CA GLY A 513 43.61 36.10 -14.00
C GLY A 513 44.14 35.06 -13.00
N LYS A 514 44.55 35.52 -11.81
CA LYS A 514 45.03 34.62 -10.75
C LYS A 514 43.82 33.93 -10.08
N ASN A 515 43.64 32.63 -10.32
CA ASN A 515 42.64 31.75 -9.68
C ASN A 515 41.15 31.99 -10.00
N LYS A 516 40.81 32.53 -11.18
CA LYS A 516 39.40 32.66 -11.62
C LYS A 516 39.13 31.74 -12.82
N THR A 517 38.05 31.00 -12.77
CA THR A 517 37.58 30.14 -13.85
C THR A 517 36.32 30.73 -14.47
N LYS A 518 36.29 30.87 -15.78
CA LYS A 518 35.16 31.25 -16.59
C LYS A 518 34.62 30.02 -17.34
N TYR A 519 33.33 29.93 -17.46
CA TYR A 519 32.67 28.87 -18.22
C TYR A 519 32.05 29.46 -19.48
N VAL A 520 32.31 28.86 -20.62
CA VAL A 520 31.85 29.32 -21.95
C VAL A 520 31.25 28.19 -22.73
N PHE A 521 30.26 28.47 -23.59
CA PHE A 521 29.76 27.54 -24.60
C PHE A 521 30.74 27.43 -25.76
N THR A 522 30.85 26.21 -26.34
CA THR A 522 31.74 25.94 -27.52
C THR A 522 31.12 25.00 -28.48
#